data_37b46964fe5a6bb01d8cca412bf63134
#
_entry.id   37b46964fe5a6bb01d8cca412bf63134
#
_cell.length_a   1.000
_cell.length_b   1.000
_cell.length_c   1.000
_cell.angle_alpha   90.00
_cell.angle_beta   90.00
_cell.angle_gamma   90.00
#
_symmetry.space_group_name_H-M   'P 1'
#
loop_
_entity.id
_entity.type
_entity.pdbx_description
1 polymer ?
#
loop_
_entity_poly.entity_id
_entity_poly.type
_entity_poly.pdbx_seq_one_letter_code
_entity_poly.pdbx_strand_id
1 'polypeptide(L)'
;MTMPSKVKVIGAVGQNGSGKDEVLKYLRTRYDVPFLSTGNIVREIAAKEGLEPTRENLGKISDKYFRAFGKGYFVKLLADKIRNSGWKIAGISGIRSLTDVSVLKEIFGKDFILIAVSISDPHVRFARMTKRGEGRDPHSYEQFLRQDQDEEKLFSLKEAESLADYTVSNDGTLDDLHREVDRLVSDKGLLS
;
A
#
# COMPACT_ATOMS: atom_id res chain seq x y z
N MET A 1 29.29 -16.18 -2.12
CA MET A 1 28.11 -15.34 -2.34
C MET A 1 26.90 -16.12 -1.85
N THR A 2 26.40 -15.79 -0.68
CA THR A 2 25.14 -16.35 -0.19
C THR A 2 24.01 -15.88 -1.09
N MET A 3 23.26 -16.82 -1.70
CA MET A 3 22.02 -16.50 -2.39
C MET A 3 21.15 -15.66 -1.47
N PRO A 4 20.57 -14.54 -1.93
CA PRO A 4 19.66 -13.77 -1.09
C PRO A 4 18.55 -14.70 -0.63
N SER A 5 18.29 -14.70 0.69
CA SER A 5 17.23 -15.52 1.27
C SER A 5 15.91 -15.17 0.57
N LYS A 6 15.20 -16.22 0.14
CA LYS A 6 13.89 -16.06 -0.50
C LYS A 6 12.94 -15.43 0.51
N VAL A 7 12.51 -14.20 0.23
CA VAL A 7 11.58 -13.45 1.10
C VAL A 7 10.19 -13.45 0.44
N LYS A 8 9.17 -13.85 1.20
CA LYS A 8 7.78 -13.70 0.77
C LYS A 8 7.33 -12.27 1.03
N VAL A 9 6.67 -11.65 0.05
CA VAL A 9 6.24 -10.25 0.15
C VAL A 9 4.73 -10.14 -0.03
N ILE A 10 4.07 -9.49 0.92
CA ILE A 10 2.64 -9.22 0.90
C ILE A 10 2.43 -7.75 0.56
N GLY A 11 1.86 -7.48 -0.61
CA GLY A 11 1.43 -6.14 -1.00
C GLY A 11 -0.02 -5.89 -0.60
N ALA A 12 -0.34 -4.68 -0.17
CA ALA A 12 -1.70 -4.23 0.02
C ALA A 12 -2.02 -3.08 -0.92
N VAL A 13 -3.09 -3.21 -1.70
CA VAL A 13 -3.61 -2.21 -2.64
C VAL A 13 -5.06 -1.88 -2.31
N GLY A 14 -5.50 -0.69 -2.62
CA GLY A 14 -6.87 -0.23 -2.37
C GLY A 14 -6.96 1.29 -2.33
N GLN A 15 -8.16 1.80 -2.55
CA GLN A 15 -8.44 3.22 -2.54
C GLN A 15 -8.12 3.86 -1.18
N ASN A 16 -7.98 5.18 -1.16
CA ASN A 16 -7.80 5.90 0.11
C ASN A 16 -9.01 5.68 1.03
N GLY A 17 -8.72 5.41 2.32
CA GLY A 17 -9.76 5.06 3.29
C GLY A 17 -10.24 3.61 3.24
N SER A 18 -9.75 2.76 2.32
CA SER A 18 -10.16 1.34 2.24
C SER A 18 -9.71 0.48 3.43
N GLY A 19 -8.64 0.89 4.15
CA GLY A 19 -8.08 0.09 5.25
C GLY A 19 -6.93 -0.81 4.85
N LYS A 20 -6.34 -0.65 3.66
CA LYS A 20 -5.16 -1.43 3.21
C LYS A 20 -3.98 -1.39 4.18
N ASP A 21 -3.73 -0.24 4.81
CA ASP A 21 -2.65 -0.11 5.79
C ASP A 21 -2.98 -0.86 7.09
N GLU A 22 -4.27 -0.99 7.42
CA GLU A 22 -4.74 -1.71 8.60
C GLU A 22 -4.50 -3.22 8.47
N VAL A 23 -4.68 -3.77 7.27
CA VAL A 23 -4.33 -5.18 6.99
C VAL A 23 -2.86 -5.44 7.32
N LEU A 24 -1.94 -4.58 6.87
CA LEU A 24 -0.51 -4.76 7.15
C LEU A 24 -0.15 -4.49 8.61
N LYS A 25 -0.81 -3.54 9.27
CA LYS A 25 -0.66 -3.32 10.72
C LYS A 25 -1.11 -4.55 11.51
N TYR A 26 -2.24 -5.14 11.14
CA TYR A 26 -2.74 -6.36 11.77
C TYR A 26 -1.78 -7.52 11.57
N LEU A 27 -1.29 -7.75 10.36
CA LEU A 27 -0.26 -8.77 10.10
C LEU A 27 1.00 -8.54 10.93
N ARG A 28 1.41 -7.29 11.13
CA ARG A 28 2.54 -6.96 11.99
C ARG A 28 2.27 -7.28 13.46
N THR A 29 1.13 -6.86 13.99
CA THR A 29 0.84 -7.00 15.42
C THR A 29 0.48 -8.43 15.82
N ARG A 30 -0.19 -9.15 14.93
CA ARG A 30 -0.70 -10.51 15.21
C ARG A 30 0.29 -11.61 14.83
N TYR A 31 1.06 -11.38 13.76
CA TYR A 31 1.90 -12.41 13.13
C TYR A 31 3.36 -11.99 12.97
N ASP A 32 3.75 -10.85 13.54
CA ASP A 32 5.11 -10.30 13.50
C ASP A 32 5.67 -10.12 12.09
N VAL A 33 4.80 -9.75 11.13
CA VAL A 33 5.18 -9.44 9.75
C VAL A 33 5.59 -7.97 9.65
N PRO A 34 6.88 -7.64 9.51
CA PRO A 34 7.31 -6.27 9.31
C PRO A 34 6.80 -5.73 7.97
N PHE A 35 6.53 -4.43 7.86
CA PHE A 35 6.18 -3.83 6.59
C PHE A 35 6.81 -2.45 6.38
N LEU A 36 7.01 -2.12 5.11
CA LEU A 36 7.50 -0.83 4.65
C LEU A 36 6.44 -0.12 3.80
N SER A 37 6.53 1.22 3.72
CA SER A 37 5.58 2.04 2.96
C SER A 37 6.30 2.98 2.00
N THR A 38 5.84 3.05 0.76
CA THR A 38 6.32 4.06 -0.22
C THR A 38 6.10 5.48 0.29
N GLY A 39 4.99 5.73 0.98
CA GLY A 39 4.70 7.03 1.58
C GLY A 39 5.72 7.42 2.65
N ASN A 40 6.30 6.47 3.39
CA ASN A 40 7.36 6.78 4.35
C ASN A 40 8.64 7.21 3.66
N ILE A 41 9.01 6.55 2.55
CA ILE A 41 10.18 6.96 1.75
C ILE A 41 10.02 8.39 1.24
N VAL A 42 8.84 8.74 0.71
CA VAL A 42 8.58 10.09 0.22
C VAL A 42 8.65 11.11 1.36
N ARG A 43 8.16 10.78 2.56
CA ARG A 43 8.29 11.62 3.76
C ARG A 43 9.74 11.77 4.24
N GLU A 44 10.52 10.69 4.21
CA GLU A 44 11.96 10.72 4.52
C GLU A 44 12.72 11.65 3.57
N ILE A 45 12.35 11.63 2.28
CA ILE A 45 12.93 12.54 1.26
C ILE A 45 12.49 13.99 1.55
N ALA A 46 11.22 14.24 1.85
CA ALA A 46 10.72 15.56 2.21
C ALA A 46 11.51 16.14 3.40
N ALA A 47 11.68 15.35 4.44
CA ALA A 47 12.45 15.76 5.62
C ALA A 47 13.91 16.09 5.28
N LYS A 48 14.56 15.30 4.42
CA LYS A 48 15.93 15.56 3.97
C LYS A 48 16.05 16.82 3.11
N GLU A 49 15.00 17.15 2.33
CA GLU A 49 14.93 18.37 1.53
C GLU A 49 14.42 19.60 2.35
N GLY A 50 14.17 19.44 3.65
CA GLY A 50 13.66 20.51 4.52
C GLY A 50 12.22 20.93 4.21
N LEU A 51 11.42 20.05 3.61
CA LEU A 51 10.06 20.33 3.21
C LEU A 51 9.06 19.73 4.19
N GLU A 52 8.04 20.53 4.54
CA GLU A 52 6.88 20.02 5.29
C GLU A 52 6.16 18.91 4.51
N PRO A 53 5.72 17.83 5.18
CA PRO A 53 5.10 16.67 4.53
C PRO A 53 3.63 16.91 4.13
N THR A 54 3.36 18.07 3.51
CA THR A 54 2.05 18.40 2.93
C THR A 54 1.77 17.53 1.72
N ARG A 55 0.48 17.35 1.35
CA ARG A 55 0.09 16.60 0.15
C ARG A 55 0.77 17.17 -1.11
N GLU A 56 0.84 18.49 -1.21
CA GLU A 56 1.47 19.18 -2.34
C GLU A 56 2.97 18.87 -2.44
N ASN A 57 3.71 19.01 -1.33
CA ASN A 57 5.15 18.75 -1.31
C ASN A 57 5.46 17.27 -1.59
N LEU A 58 4.72 16.35 -0.97
CA LEU A 58 4.87 14.92 -1.21
C LEU A 58 4.53 14.55 -2.67
N GLY A 59 3.53 15.20 -3.28
CA GLY A 59 3.22 15.06 -4.69
C GLY A 59 4.35 15.55 -5.58
N LYS A 60 4.89 16.74 -5.33
CA LYS A 60 6.04 17.30 -6.08
C LYS A 60 7.28 16.39 -6.01
N ILE A 61 7.57 15.84 -4.84
CA ILE A 61 8.67 14.88 -4.66
C ILE A 61 8.40 13.64 -5.49
N SER A 62 7.20 13.07 -5.39
CA SER A 62 6.84 11.87 -6.15
C SER A 62 6.99 12.10 -7.64
N ASP A 63 6.49 13.21 -8.18
CA ASP A 63 6.60 13.58 -9.59
C ASP A 63 8.05 13.78 -10.03
N LYS A 64 8.87 14.47 -9.23
CA LYS A 64 10.30 14.67 -9.47
C LYS A 64 11.02 13.33 -9.67
N TYR A 65 10.78 12.38 -8.74
CA TYR A 65 11.43 11.08 -8.78
C TYR A 65 10.87 10.16 -9.88
N PHE A 66 9.56 10.22 -10.15
CA PHE A 66 8.98 9.48 -11.28
C PHE A 66 9.49 9.96 -12.63
N ARG A 67 9.69 11.27 -12.81
CA ARG A 67 10.31 11.81 -14.05
C ARG A 67 11.77 11.41 -14.19
N ALA A 68 12.53 11.39 -13.09
CA ALA A 68 13.95 11.07 -13.11
C ALA A 68 14.24 9.57 -13.26
N PHE A 69 13.44 8.70 -12.60
CA PHE A 69 13.74 7.27 -12.42
C PHE A 69 12.62 6.34 -12.90
N GLY A 70 11.50 6.88 -13.38
CA GLY A 70 10.34 6.13 -13.84
C GLY A 70 9.34 5.77 -12.73
N LYS A 71 8.10 5.47 -13.15
CA LYS A 71 7.08 4.88 -12.26
C LYS A 71 7.61 3.56 -11.71
N GLY A 72 7.23 3.21 -10.47
CA GLY A 72 7.78 2.02 -9.80
C GLY A 72 9.08 2.25 -9.00
N TYR A 73 9.69 3.45 -9.08
CA TYR A 73 10.92 3.76 -8.37
C TYR A 73 10.84 3.48 -6.86
N PHE A 74 9.81 3.95 -6.20
CA PHE A 74 9.67 3.79 -4.75
C PHE A 74 9.46 2.34 -4.31
N VAL A 75 8.72 1.53 -5.08
CA VAL A 75 8.57 0.10 -4.77
C VAL A 75 9.86 -0.68 -5.01
N LYS A 76 10.69 -0.27 -5.98
CA LYS A 76 12.04 -0.82 -6.16
C LYS A 76 12.92 -0.56 -4.94
N LEU A 77 12.91 0.68 -4.42
CA LEU A 77 13.65 1.01 -3.18
C LEU A 77 13.18 0.17 -1.99
N LEU A 78 11.88 -0.07 -1.86
CA LEU A 78 11.35 -0.95 -0.82
C LEU A 78 11.77 -2.40 -1.03
N ALA A 79 11.70 -2.89 -2.26
CA ALA A 79 12.12 -4.24 -2.60
C ALA A 79 13.60 -4.48 -2.25
N ASP A 80 14.47 -3.53 -2.55
CA ASP A 80 15.89 -3.62 -2.19
C ASP A 80 16.09 -3.62 -0.67
N LYS A 81 15.39 -2.74 0.06
CA LYS A 81 15.44 -2.75 1.54
C LYS A 81 14.99 -4.10 2.10
N ILE A 82 13.89 -4.69 1.59
CA ILE A 82 13.37 -5.99 2.01
C ILE A 82 14.36 -7.12 1.71
N ARG A 83 14.90 -7.17 0.50
CA ARG A 83 15.88 -8.21 0.12
C ARG A 83 17.14 -8.19 0.98
N ASN A 84 17.53 -7.03 1.47
CA ASN A 84 18.71 -6.84 2.33
C ASN A 84 18.40 -6.88 3.85
N SER A 85 17.13 -7.07 4.25
CA SER A 85 16.72 -7.02 5.67
C SER A 85 17.00 -8.32 6.44
N GLY A 86 17.17 -9.45 5.74
CA GLY A 86 17.18 -10.78 6.35
C GLY A 86 15.80 -11.31 6.78
N TRP A 87 14.72 -10.58 6.48
CA TRP A 87 13.35 -11.04 6.77
C TRP A 87 12.96 -12.23 5.90
N LYS A 88 12.19 -13.15 6.45
CA LYS A 88 11.61 -14.29 5.71
C LYS A 88 10.29 -13.88 5.02
N ILE A 89 9.59 -12.93 5.63
CA ILE A 89 8.34 -12.36 5.13
C ILE A 89 8.30 -10.88 5.42
N ALA A 90 7.68 -10.08 4.54
CA ALA A 90 7.52 -8.65 4.71
C ALA A 90 6.26 -8.13 4.01
N GLY A 91 5.73 -7.01 4.50
CA GLY A 91 4.64 -6.27 3.86
C GLY A 91 5.13 -5.06 3.07
N ILE A 92 4.40 -4.69 2.03
CA ILE A 92 4.56 -3.42 1.29
C ILE A 92 3.22 -2.68 1.24
N SER A 93 3.23 -1.44 1.76
CA SER A 93 2.12 -0.49 1.64
C SER A 93 2.43 0.61 0.63
N GLY A 94 1.37 1.22 0.08
CA GLY A 94 1.49 2.33 -0.85
C GLY A 94 1.68 1.90 -2.30
N ILE A 95 1.35 0.66 -2.65
CA ILE A 95 1.17 0.19 -4.03
C ILE A 95 -0.03 0.92 -4.61
N ARG A 96 0.15 1.61 -5.76
CA ARG A 96 -0.91 2.44 -6.34
C ARG A 96 -1.15 2.20 -7.82
N SER A 97 -0.17 1.68 -8.54
CA SER A 97 -0.24 1.59 -10.00
C SER A 97 0.04 0.18 -10.50
N LEU A 98 -0.42 -0.08 -11.73
CA LEU A 98 -0.08 -1.29 -12.47
C LEU A 98 1.44 -1.49 -12.57
N THR A 99 2.18 -0.39 -12.75
CA THR A 99 3.64 -0.41 -12.80
C THR A 99 4.25 -0.90 -11.48
N ASP A 100 3.71 -0.45 -10.32
CA ASP A 100 4.19 -0.91 -9.01
C ASP A 100 4.00 -2.41 -8.86
N VAL A 101 2.81 -2.92 -9.24
CA VAL A 101 2.50 -4.37 -9.18
C VAL A 101 3.41 -5.16 -10.10
N SER A 102 3.60 -4.70 -11.35
CA SER A 102 4.46 -5.37 -12.34
C SER A 102 5.90 -5.46 -11.87
N VAL A 103 6.44 -4.37 -11.32
CA VAL A 103 7.79 -4.33 -10.76
C VAL A 103 7.96 -5.30 -9.59
N LEU A 104 6.99 -5.36 -8.68
CA LEU A 104 7.05 -6.28 -7.54
C LEU A 104 6.91 -7.74 -7.98
N LYS A 105 6.03 -8.03 -8.95
CA LYS A 105 5.93 -9.36 -9.57
C LYS A 105 7.20 -9.77 -10.30
N GLU A 106 7.87 -8.85 -10.98
CA GLU A 106 9.17 -9.11 -11.63
C GLU A 106 10.27 -9.44 -10.61
N ILE A 107 10.35 -8.69 -9.49
CA ILE A 107 11.41 -8.84 -8.48
C ILE A 107 11.21 -10.10 -7.62
N PHE A 108 9.99 -10.38 -7.18
CA PHE A 108 9.71 -11.44 -6.21
C PHE A 108 9.00 -12.68 -6.82
N GLY A 109 8.52 -12.57 -8.06
CA GLY A 109 7.85 -13.67 -8.75
C GLY A 109 6.67 -14.22 -7.95
N LYS A 110 6.65 -15.53 -7.77
CA LYS A 110 5.61 -16.25 -7.01
C LYS A 110 5.61 -15.98 -5.51
N ASP A 111 6.68 -15.35 -5.00
CA ASP A 111 6.79 -14.99 -3.60
C ASP A 111 6.17 -13.61 -3.30
N PHE A 112 5.64 -12.90 -4.30
CA PHE A 112 4.83 -11.71 -4.15
C PHE A 112 3.34 -12.08 -4.18
N ILE A 113 2.62 -11.69 -3.14
CA ILE A 113 1.17 -11.85 -3.01
C ILE A 113 0.56 -10.47 -2.85
N LEU A 114 -0.42 -10.14 -3.68
CA LEU A 114 -1.13 -8.87 -3.63
C LEU A 114 -2.54 -9.07 -3.06
N ILE A 115 -2.86 -8.29 -2.02
CA ILE A 115 -4.19 -8.25 -1.40
C ILE A 115 -4.86 -6.93 -1.76
N ALA A 116 -5.99 -6.97 -2.44
CA ALA A 116 -6.87 -5.82 -2.61
C ALA A 116 -7.78 -5.67 -1.40
N VAL A 117 -7.91 -4.44 -0.90
CA VAL A 117 -8.83 -4.11 0.20
C VAL A 117 -9.89 -3.16 -0.32
N SER A 118 -11.12 -3.64 -0.38
CA SER A 118 -12.26 -2.93 -0.97
C SER A 118 -13.25 -2.46 0.09
N ILE A 119 -13.92 -1.35 -0.22
CA ILE A 119 -15.13 -0.87 0.46
C ILE A 119 -16.12 -0.51 -0.63
N SER A 120 -17.33 -1.04 -0.52
CA SER A 120 -18.38 -0.85 -1.52
C SER A 120 -18.96 0.58 -1.50
N ASP A 121 -19.07 1.20 -0.31
CA ASP A 121 -19.65 2.52 -0.13
C ASP A 121 -18.56 3.60 0.04
N PRO A 122 -18.47 4.55 -0.93
CA PRO A 122 -17.55 5.69 -0.83
C PRO A 122 -17.78 6.59 0.40
N HIS A 123 -19.02 6.66 0.91
CA HIS A 123 -19.32 7.45 2.12
C HIS A 123 -18.62 6.87 3.35
N VAL A 124 -18.50 5.55 3.46
CA VAL A 124 -17.75 4.90 4.53
C VAL A 124 -16.27 5.28 4.48
N ARG A 125 -15.67 5.31 3.28
CA ARG A 125 -14.28 5.73 3.11
C ARG A 125 -14.09 7.20 3.51
N PHE A 126 -14.98 8.08 3.05
CA PHE A 126 -14.96 9.48 3.42
C PHE A 126 -15.08 9.68 4.94
N ALA A 127 -16.03 9.02 5.59
CA ALA A 127 -16.20 9.10 7.04
C ALA A 127 -14.95 8.63 7.81
N ARG A 128 -14.31 7.55 7.36
CA ARG A 128 -13.06 7.05 7.95
C ARG A 128 -11.91 8.05 7.80
N MET A 129 -11.77 8.68 6.63
CA MET A 129 -10.75 9.69 6.38
C MET A 129 -10.98 10.94 7.23
N THR A 130 -12.22 11.43 7.29
CA THR A 130 -12.59 12.59 8.14
C THR A 130 -12.31 12.29 9.63
N LYS A 131 -12.64 11.09 10.11
CA LYS A 131 -12.35 10.68 11.49
C LYS A 131 -10.85 10.58 11.78
N ARG A 132 -10.04 10.17 10.79
CA ARG A 132 -8.59 10.10 10.91
C ARG A 132 -7.96 11.49 11.06
N GLY A 133 -8.49 12.48 10.34
CA GLY A 133 -8.13 13.89 10.49
C GLY A 133 -6.69 14.23 10.12
N GLU A 134 -6.08 13.50 9.18
CA GLU A 134 -4.76 13.86 8.66
C GLU A 134 -4.87 15.13 7.79
N GLY A 135 -3.89 16.03 7.83
CA GLY A 135 -3.92 17.30 7.08
C GLY A 135 -4.08 17.17 5.55
N ARG A 136 -3.94 15.95 5.01
CA ARG A 136 -4.20 15.61 3.60
C ARG A 136 -5.61 15.09 3.33
N ASP A 137 -6.40 14.84 4.38
CA ASP A 137 -7.72 14.26 4.23
C ASP A 137 -8.72 15.30 3.73
N PRO A 138 -9.74 14.90 2.96
CA PRO A 138 -10.71 15.82 2.41
C PRO A 138 -11.60 16.43 3.49
N HIS A 139 -11.90 17.72 3.37
CA HIS A 139 -12.79 18.44 4.30
C HIS A 139 -14.26 18.39 3.88
N SER A 140 -14.55 17.93 2.64
CA SER A 140 -15.91 17.76 2.13
C SER A 140 -16.00 16.51 1.26
N TYR A 141 -17.21 15.96 1.13
CA TYR A 141 -17.46 14.79 0.28
C TYR A 141 -17.17 15.09 -1.20
N GLU A 142 -17.48 16.31 -1.65
CA GLU A 142 -17.16 16.74 -3.01
C GLU A 142 -15.63 16.77 -3.25
N GLN A 143 -14.85 17.26 -2.29
CA GLN A 143 -13.39 17.22 -2.37
C GLN A 143 -12.87 15.78 -2.37
N PHE A 144 -13.47 14.90 -1.58
CA PHE A 144 -13.16 13.48 -1.56
C PHE A 144 -13.37 12.83 -2.93
N LEU A 145 -14.52 13.06 -3.57
CA LEU A 145 -14.81 12.51 -4.90
C LEU A 145 -13.82 13.00 -5.97
N ARG A 146 -13.45 14.29 -5.92
CA ARG A 146 -12.42 14.85 -6.82
C ARG A 146 -11.08 14.18 -6.60
N GLN A 147 -10.66 14.02 -5.34
CA GLN A 147 -9.39 13.34 -5.02
C GLN A 147 -9.37 11.89 -5.48
N ASP A 148 -10.47 11.16 -5.34
CA ASP A 148 -10.61 9.78 -5.80
C ASP A 148 -10.50 9.68 -7.34
N GLN A 149 -11.16 10.60 -8.06
CA GLN A 149 -11.08 10.65 -9.52
C GLN A 149 -9.67 11.00 -10.02
N ASP A 150 -9.01 11.94 -9.36
CA ASP A 150 -7.65 12.34 -9.73
C ASP A 150 -6.65 11.21 -9.45
N GLU A 151 -6.81 10.47 -8.36
CA GLU A 151 -5.97 9.30 -8.03
C GLU A 151 -6.17 8.18 -9.07
N GLU A 152 -7.41 7.91 -9.47
CA GLU A 152 -7.70 6.91 -10.50
C GLU A 152 -7.11 7.30 -11.86
N LYS A 153 -7.27 8.58 -12.29
CA LYS A 153 -6.67 9.08 -13.54
C LYS A 153 -5.14 9.00 -13.53
N LEU A 154 -4.51 9.25 -12.37
CA LEU A 154 -3.06 9.28 -12.26
C LEU A 154 -2.45 7.88 -12.20
N PHE A 155 -3.09 6.93 -11.55
CA PHE A 155 -2.50 5.65 -11.19
C PHE A 155 -3.20 4.43 -11.79
N SER A 156 -4.41 4.55 -12.35
CA SER A 156 -5.24 3.40 -12.78
C SER A 156 -5.34 2.36 -11.65
N LEU A 157 -5.73 2.82 -10.47
CA LEU A 157 -5.73 2.02 -9.24
C LEU A 157 -6.61 0.76 -9.37
N LYS A 158 -7.76 0.87 -10.04
CA LYS A 158 -8.66 -0.25 -10.30
C LYS A 158 -7.99 -1.36 -11.10
N GLU A 159 -7.14 -1.00 -12.07
CA GLU A 159 -6.36 -1.99 -12.82
C GLU A 159 -5.35 -2.69 -11.91
N ALA A 160 -4.69 -1.95 -11.01
CA ALA A 160 -3.79 -2.54 -10.02
C ALA A 160 -4.53 -3.48 -9.05
N GLU A 161 -5.73 -3.09 -8.59
CA GLU A 161 -6.61 -3.93 -7.74
C GLU A 161 -7.03 -5.21 -8.45
N SER A 162 -7.31 -5.16 -9.76
CA SER A 162 -7.72 -6.33 -10.55
C SER A 162 -6.64 -7.42 -10.66
N LEU A 163 -5.39 -7.09 -10.38
CA LEU A 163 -4.26 -8.02 -10.36
C LEU A 163 -4.01 -8.68 -9.01
N ALA A 164 -4.86 -8.40 -8.01
CA ALA A 164 -4.73 -8.96 -6.68
C ALA A 164 -4.98 -10.47 -6.68
N ASP A 165 -4.16 -11.18 -5.90
CA ASP A 165 -4.30 -12.62 -5.69
C ASP A 165 -5.47 -12.92 -4.74
N TYR A 166 -5.76 -11.98 -3.83
CA TYR A 166 -6.89 -12.04 -2.88
C TYR A 166 -7.56 -10.68 -2.75
N THR A 167 -8.88 -10.69 -2.53
CA THR A 167 -9.65 -9.49 -2.19
C THR A 167 -10.27 -9.66 -0.81
N VAL A 168 -10.13 -8.64 0.02
CA VAL A 168 -10.73 -8.55 1.36
C VAL A 168 -11.71 -7.39 1.37
N SER A 169 -12.98 -7.66 1.74
CA SER A 169 -13.96 -6.61 2.00
C SER A 169 -13.73 -6.01 3.37
N ASN A 170 -13.80 -4.67 3.45
CA ASN A 170 -13.74 -3.92 4.70
C ASN A 170 -15.00 -3.06 4.88
N ASP A 171 -16.16 -3.61 4.50
CA ASP A 171 -17.46 -2.95 4.66
C ASP A 171 -17.98 -3.03 6.11
N GLY A 172 -17.46 -3.96 6.89
CA GLY A 172 -17.85 -4.20 8.28
C GLY A 172 -17.00 -3.46 9.31
N THR A 173 -16.90 -4.07 10.48
CA THR A 173 -16.07 -3.61 11.60
C THR A 173 -14.60 -3.92 11.41
N LEU A 174 -13.74 -3.36 12.26
CA LEU A 174 -12.32 -3.70 12.28
C LEU A 174 -12.10 -5.19 12.59
N ASP A 175 -12.91 -5.76 13.49
CA ASP A 175 -12.83 -7.18 13.83
C ASP A 175 -13.25 -8.07 12.66
N ASP A 176 -14.17 -7.61 11.80
CA ASP A 176 -14.52 -8.32 10.56
C ASP A 176 -13.33 -8.35 9.61
N LEU A 177 -12.66 -7.21 9.42
CA LEU A 177 -11.43 -7.13 8.62
C LEU A 177 -10.35 -8.08 9.15
N HIS A 178 -10.13 -8.07 10.45
CA HIS A 178 -9.13 -8.94 11.09
C HIS A 178 -9.46 -10.43 10.86
N ARG A 179 -10.74 -10.82 10.99
CA ARG A 179 -11.17 -12.19 10.70
C ARG A 179 -10.94 -12.61 9.24
N GLU A 180 -11.17 -11.70 8.29
CA GLU A 180 -10.85 -11.97 6.87
C GLU A 180 -9.35 -12.17 6.65
N VAL A 181 -8.50 -11.37 7.31
CA VAL A 181 -7.05 -11.55 7.25
C VAL A 181 -6.63 -12.87 7.88
N ASP A 182 -7.20 -13.24 9.04
CA ASP A 182 -6.92 -14.52 9.70
C ASP A 182 -7.30 -15.71 8.80
N ARG A 183 -8.41 -15.62 8.05
CA ARG A 183 -8.80 -16.63 7.06
C ARG A 183 -7.76 -16.75 5.92
N LEU A 184 -7.22 -15.64 5.43
CA LEU A 184 -6.16 -15.70 4.41
C LEU A 184 -4.90 -16.37 4.96
N VAL A 185 -4.58 -16.13 6.24
CA VAL A 185 -3.43 -16.78 6.87
C VAL A 185 -3.65 -18.28 7.05
N SER A 186 -4.81 -18.69 7.60
CA SER A 186 -5.09 -20.09 7.91
C SER A 186 -5.40 -20.91 6.66
N ASP A 187 -6.33 -20.45 5.83
CA ASP A 187 -6.94 -21.27 4.78
C ASP A 187 -6.16 -21.20 3.46
N LYS A 188 -5.44 -20.13 3.22
CA LYS A 188 -4.65 -19.89 2.01
C LYS A 188 -3.15 -19.98 2.22
N GLY A 189 -2.70 -20.22 3.46
CA GLY A 189 -1.27 -20.29 3.76
C GLY A 189 -0.53 -19.00 3.42
N LEU A 190 -1.16 -17.82 3.70
CA LEU A 190 -0.59 -16.53 3.32
C LEU A 190 0.84 -16.35 3.85
N LEU A 191 1.15 -16.90 5.02
CA LEU A 191 2.45 -16.77 5.68
C LEU A 191 3.35 -18.03 5.57
N SER A 192 2.87 -19.09 4.93
CA SER A 192 3.62 -20.35 4.76
C SER A 192 4.53 -20.36 3.53
#